data_87f48b8ee04b34caa09b48f048376dc6
#
_entry.id   87f48b8ee04b34caa09b48f048376dc6
#
_cell.length_a   1.000
_cell.length_b   1.000
_cell.length_c   1.000
_cell.angle_alpha   90.00
_cell.angle_beta   90.00
_cell.angle_gamma   90.00
#
_symmetry.space_group_name_H-M   'P 1'
#
loop_
_entity.id
_entity.type
_entity.pdbx_description
1 polymer ?
#
loop_
_entity_poly.entity_id
_entity_poly.type
_entity_poly.pdbx_seq_one_letter_code
_entity_poly.pdbx_strand_id
1 'polypeptide(L)'
;MLTREDFVGVTRNAMAGLGFDQDVSMVVFPIDPFLVDSDISPIGEALQDFVDGLTSWRPAANEIGVKAPPRVPIEANGYEAAVDKMNRLFLTNTWGDGLPLNPPSMERVDWILTGTDMDRDDIIGKFMPRGGVATVETIAVSLAMAGGRPEYLPVLIAAVDGFLD
;
A
#
# COMPACT_ATOMS: atom_id res chain seq x y z
N MET A 1 17.65 1.96 11.97
CA MET A 1 17.05 3.26 11.54
C MET A 1 16.68 4.06 12.78
N LEU A 2 16.90 5.39 12.76
CA LEU A 2 16.42 6.31 13.80
C LEU A 2 14.99 6.76 13.46
N THR A 3 14.07 6.70 14.39
CA THR A 3 12.70 7.20 14.19
C THR A 3 12.10 7.74 15.48
N ARG A 4 11.10 8.60 15.32
CA ARG A 4 10.27 9.10 16.41
C ARG A 4 9.12 8.14 16.70
N GLU A 5 8.66 8.07 17.95
CA GLU A 5 7.57 7.17 18.36
C GLU A 5 6.33 7.28 17.45
N ASP A 6 5.91 8.49 17.10
CA ASP A 6 4.73 8.74 16.27
C ASP A 6 4.89 8.20 14.82
N PHE A 7 6.12 8.02 14.35
CA PHE A 7 6.41 7.54 13.00
C PHE A 7 6.70 6.04 12.90
N VAL A 8 6.71 5.31 14.00
CA VAL A 8 6.98 3.86 13.99
C VAL A 8 6.03 3.12 13.06
N GLY A 9 4.73 3.42 13.13
CA GLY A 9 3.72 2.80 12.26
C GLY A 9 3.92 3.13 10.78
N VAL A 10 4.20 4.39 10.47
CA VAL A 10 4.46 4.85 9.09
C VAL A 10 5.72 4.19 8.54
N THR A 11 6.79 4.13 9.36
CA THR A 11 8.05 3.51 8.99
C THR A 11 7.89 2.01 8.71
N ARG A 12 7.17 1.28 9.57
CA ARG A 12 6.90 -0.15 9.37
C ARG A 12 6.10 -0.39 8.07
N ASN A 13 5.09 0.43 7.83
CA ASN A 13 4.29 0.32 6.60
C ASN A 13 5.12 0.60 5.34
N ALA A 14 5.99 1.62 5.38
CA ALA A 14 6.88 1.93 4.27
C ALA A 14 7.87 0.78 4.00
N MET A 15 8.45 0.20 5.06
CA MET A 15 9.37 -0.93 4.93
C MET A 15 8.67 -2.19 4.44
N ALA A 16 7.45 -2.48 4.92
CA ALA A 16 6.65 -3.58 4.41
C ALA A 16 6.33 -3.42 2.92
N GLY A 17 6.05 -2.19 2.47
CA GLY A 17 5.87 -1.87 1.05
C GLY A 17 7.14 -2.08 0.21
N LEU A 18 8.32 -2.00 0.81
CA LEU A 18 9.60 -2.30 0.16
C LEU A 18 9.94 -3.81 0.19
N GLY A 19 9.07 -4.65 0.77
CA GLY A 19 9.28 -6.09 0.87
C GLY A 19 10.07 -6.54 2.10
N PHE A 20 10.35 -5.63 3.04
CA PHE A 20 10.91 -6.01 4.34
C PHE A 20 9.81 -6.48 5.29
N ASP A 21 10.14 -7.39 6.19
CA ASP A 21 9.24 -7.76 7.29
C ASP A 21 9.01 -6.55 8.22
N GLN A 22 7.93 -6.59 9.00
CA GLN A 22 7.63 -5.53 9.97
C GLN A 22 8.66 -5.42 11.11
N ASP A 23 9.56 -6.39 11.20
CA ASP A 23 10.64 -6.45 12.20
C ASP A 23 11.91 -5.71 11.73
N VAL A 24 11.73 -4.47 11.29
CA VAL A 24 12.85 -3.59 10.93
C VAL A 24 13.53 -3.07 12.19
N SER A 25 14.87 -3.17 12.26
CA SER A 25 15.63 -2.60 13.37
C SER A 25 15.46 -1.07 13.41
N MET A 26 14.84 -0.59 14.47
CA MET A 26 14.59 0.82 14.74
C MET A 26 15.06 1.21 16.12
N VAL A 27 15.78 2.34 16.21
CA VAL A 27 16.02 3.02 17.49
C VAL A 27 14.98 4.14 17.56
N VAL A 28 14.11 4.05 18.56
CA VAL A 28 12.92 4.89 18.71
C VAL A 28 13.12 5.88 19.83
N PHE A 29 12.85 7.16 19.59
CA PHE A 29 12.93 8.21 20.59
C PHE A 29 11.60 8.96 20.69
N PRO A 30 11.31 9.56 21.86
CA PRO A 30 10.22 10.55 21.98
C PRO A 30 10.49 11.79 21.11
N ILE A 31 9.57 12.75 21.11
CA ILE A 31 9.70 13.96 20.28
C ILE A 31 10.86 14.86 20.69
N ASP A 32 11.22 14.86 21.99
CA ASP A 32 12.13 15.84 22.56
C ASP A 32 13.49 15.96 21.83
N PRO A 33 14.21 14.86 21.51
CA PRO A 33 15.48 14.95 20.76
C PRO A 33 15.37 15.52 19.36
N PHE A 34 14.15 15.69 18.82
CA PHE A 34 13.92 16.22 17.48
C PHE A 34 13.52 17.72 17.47
N LEU A 35 13.42 18.33 18.64
CA LEU A 35 13.11 19.76 18.77
C LEU A 35 14.39 20.61 18.67
N VAL A 36 14.23 21.87 18.28
CA VAL A 36 15.33 22.82 18.22
C VAL A 36 15.83 23.08 19.66
N ASP A 37 17.15 23.13 19.84
CA ASP A 37 17.83 23.35 21.12
C ASP A 37 17.53 22.30 22.22
N SER A 38 17.10 21.08 21.82
CA SER A 38 16.86 19.99 22.75
C SER A 38 18.13 19.24 23.16
N ASP A 39 18.04 18.52 24.28
CA ASP A 39 19.10 17.62 24.71
C ASP A 39 19.12 16.37 23.80
N ILE A 40 20.23 16.18 23.09
CA ILE A 40 20.46 15.02 22.21
C ILE A 40 21.28 13.92 22.89
N SER A 41 21.64 14.06 24.15
CA SER A 41 22.43 13.05 24.88
C SER A 41 21.79 11.65 24.88
N PRO A 42 20.43 11.49 24.92
CA PRO A 42 19.79 10.18 24.80
C PRO A 42 20.16 9.43 23.51
N ILE A 43 20.41 10.15 22.43
CA ILE A 43 20.85 9.54 21.15
C ILE A 43 22.23 8.94 21.31
N GLY A 44 23.14 9.62 22.01
CA GLY A 44 24.48 9.11 22.33
C GLY A 44 24.46 7.87 23.23
N GLU A 45 23.54 7.84 24.19
CA GLU A 45 23.35 6.69 25.10
C GLU A 45 22.86 5.43 24.36
N ALA A 46 22.11 5.59 23.26
CA ALA A 46 21.62 4.50 22.43
C ALA A 46 22.63 4.05 21.34
N LEU A 47 23.90 4.48 21.41
CA LEU A 47 24.91 4.18 20.38
C LEU A 47 25.04 2.67 20.12
N GLN A 48 24.96 1.83 21.17
CA GLN A 48 25.05 0.39 21.02
C GLN A 48 23.90 -0.18 20.19
N ASP A 49 22.68 0.33 20.38
CA ASP A 49 21.52 -0.10 19.59
C ASP A 49 21.69 0.24 18.09
N PHE A 50 22.33 1.37 17.78
CA PHE A 50 22.68 1.70 16.40
C PHE A 50 23.73 0.74 15.84
N VAL A 51 24.79 0.45 16.61
CA VAL A 51 25.83 -0.49 16.19
C VAL A 51 25.22 -1.86 15.93
N ASP A 52 24.39 -2.37 16.83
CA ASP A 52 23.73 -3.66 16.71
C ASP A 52 22.78 -3.69 15.52
N GLY A 53 22.02 -2.62 15.30
CA GLY A 53 21.15 -2.49 14.14
C GLY A 53 21.89 -2.47 12.80
N LEU A 54 23.12 -1.96 12.77
CA LEU A 54 23.94 -1.89 11.56
C LEU A 54 24.75 -3.18 11.32
N THR A 55 25.14 -3.88 12.36
CA THR A 55 26.07 -5.01 12.25
C THR A 55 25.42 -6.38 12.43
N SER A 56 24.44 -6.48 13.30
CA SER A 56 23.83 -7.76 13.71
C SER A 56 22.47 -7.99 13.07
N TRP A 57 21.70 -6.92 12.81
CA TRP A 57 20.39 -7.07 12.19
C TRP A 57 20.52 -7.60 10.74
N ARG A 58 19.67 -8.57 10.44
CA ARG A 58 19.51 -9.10 9.08
C ARG A 58 18.04 -9.04 8.71
N PRO A 59 17.67 -8.54 7.52
CA PRO A 59 16.29 -8.57 7.09
C PRO A 59 15.83 -10.02 7.00
N ALA A 60 14.72 -10.35 7.62
CA ALA A 60 14.00 -11.57 7.33
C ALA A 60 13.33 -11.39 5.96
N ALA A 61 14.12 -11.49 4.90
CA ALA A 61 13.62 -11.44 3.54
C ALA A 61 12.90 -12.75 3.23
N ASN A 62 11.65 -12.85 3.59
CA ASN A 62 10.82 -14.01 3.28
C ASN A 62 10.32 -14.00 1.86
N GLU A 63 10.68 -13.34 0.98
CA GLU A 63 10.39 -13.25 -0.47
C GLU A 63 10.58 -11.77 -0.88
N ILE A 64 11.57 -11.54 -1.72
CA ILE A 64 11.60 -10.35 -2.56
C ILE A 64 10.49 -10.55 -3.60
N GLY A 65 9.27 -10.45 -3.17
CA GLY A 65 8.07 -10.66 -3.96
C GLY A 65 7.08 -9.57 -3.63
N VAL A 66 6.56 -8.96 -4.66
CA VAL A 66 5.40 -8.13 -4.59
C VAL A 66 4.27 -8.98 -4.04
N LYS A 67 3.92 -8.76 -2.77
CA LYS A 67 2.80 -9.46 -2.17
C LYS A 67 1.52 -8.92 -2.81
N ALA A 68 0.76 -9.81 -3.43
CA ALA A 68 -0.56 -9.43 -3.96
C ALA A 68 -1.38 -8.75 -2.85
N PRO A 69 -2.07 -7.65 -3.14
CA PRO A 69 -2.90 -6.97 -2.15
C PRO A 69 -3.97 -7.94 -1.60
N PRO A 70 -4.26 -7.90 -0.29
CA PRO A 70 -5.27 -8.78 0.30
C PRO A 70 -6.63 -8.48 -0.33
N ARG A 71 -7.35 -9.54 -0.73
CA ARG A 71 -8.72 -9.42 -1.21
C ARG A 71 -9.67 -9.40 -0.01
N VAL A 72 -10.58 -8.44 0.00
CA VAL A 72 -11.65 -8.36 1.00
C VAL A 72 -12.95 -8.88 0.37
N PRO A 73 -13.40 -10.10 0.67
CA PRO A 73 -14.65 -10.62 0.12
C PRO A 73 -15.85 -9.88 0.71
N ILE A 74 -16.79 -9.50 -0.15
CA ILE A 74 -18.05 -8.89 0.25
C ILE A 74 -19.18 -9.83 -0.17
N GLU A 75 -19.76 -10.52 0.79
CA GLU A 75 -20.91 -11.37 0.58
C GLU A 75 -22.22 -10.58 0.81
N ALA A 76 -23.14 -10.63 -0.13
CA ALA A 76 -24.43 -9.94 -0.04
C ALA A 76 -25.51 -10.66 -0.86
N ASN A 77 -26.76 -10.44 -0.50
CA ASN A 77 -27.92 -10.99 -1.20
C ASN A 77 -28.30 -10.08 -2.38
N GLY A 78 -27.56 -10.19 -3.48
CA GLY A 78 -27.78 -9.41 -4.70
C GLY A 78 -26.89 -8.18 -4.83
N TYR A 79 -26.94 -7.59 -6.02
CA TYR A 79 -26.05 -6.50 -6.42
C TYR A 79 -26.22 -5.23 -5.56
N GLU A 80 -27.44 -4.78 -5.34
CA GLU A 80 -27.72 -3.56 -4.55
C GLU A 80 -27.19 -3.68 -3.11
N ALA A 81 -27.42 -4.83 -2.47
CA ALA A 81 -26.91 -5.08 -1.13
C ALA A 81 -25.36 -5.15 -1.11
N ALA A 82 -24.73 -5.63 -2.18
CA ALA A 82 -23.28 -5.61 -2.32
C ALA A 82 -22.75 -4.19 -2.48
N VAL A 83 -23.39 -3.34 -3.26
CA VAL A 83 -23.07 -1.91 -3.42
C VAL A 83 -23.11 -1.20 -2.07
N ASP A 84 -24.22 -1.33 -1.35
CA ASP A 84 -24.39 -0.68 -0.04
C ASP A 84 -23.35 -1.15 0.97
N LYS A 85 -23.11 -2.45 1.05
CA LYS A 85 -22.14 -3.03 1.98
C LYS A 85 -20.72 -2.58 1.66
N MET A 86 -20.33 -2.56 0.38
CA MET A 86 -19.01 -2.10 -0.06
C MET A 86 -18.81 -0.62 0.24
N ASN A 87 -19.76 0.24 -0.15
CA ASN A 87 -19.64 1.68 0.08
C ASN A 87 -19.59 2.01 1.58
N ARG A 88 -20.36 1.31 2.40
CA ARG A 88 -20.31 1.45 3.85
C ARG A 88 -18.95 1.02 4.43
N LEU A 89 -18.36 -0.09 3.92
CA LEU A 89 -17.04 -0.55 4.30
C LEU A 89 -15.97 0.49 3.98
N PHE A 90 -16.01 1.09 2.79
CA PHE A 90 -15.07 2.13 2.37
C PHE A 90 -15.17 3.39 3.23
N LEU A 91 -16.39 3.83 3.55
CA LEU A 91 -16.62 4.97 4.44
C LEU A 91 -16.11 4.70 5.87
N THR A 92 -16.43 3.52 6.42
CA THR A 92 -16.04 3.16 7.80
C THR A 92 -14.53 3.10 7.98
N ASN A 93 -13.80 2.63 6.94
CA ASN A 93 -12.34 2.51 6.98
C ASN A 93 -11.62 3.74 6.41
N THR A 94 -12.34 4.78 6.02
CA THR A 94 -11.75 5.97 5.36
C THR A 94 -10.91 5.64 4.13
N TRP A 95 -11.35 4.63 3.35
CA TRP A 95 -10.68 4.22 2.11
C TRP A 95 -11.17 4.98 0.87
N GLY A 96 -12.22 5.75 1.00
CA GLY A 96 -12.82 6.56 -0.05
C GLY A 96 -13.27 7.92 0.47
N ASP A 97 -13.60 8.80 -0.45
CA ASP A 97 -14.07 10.18 -0.22
C ASP A 97 -15.59 10.27 -0.01
N GLY A 98 -16.30 9.16 -0.06
CA GLY A 98 -17.75 9.08 0.07
C GLY A 98 -18.50 9.08 -1.26
N LEU A 99 -17.83 9.21 -2.40
CA LEU A 99 -18.46 9.01 -3.70
C LEU A 99 -18.84 7.55 -3.89
N PRO A 100 -19.99 7.26 -4.55
CA PRO A 100 -20.46 5.90 -4.78
C PRO A 100 -19.46 5.11 -5.65
N LEU A 101 -19.13 3.90 -5.17
CA LEU A 101 -18.28 2.96 -5.89
C LEU A 101 -19.12 1.74 -6.36
N ASN A 102 -18.76 1.20 -7.50
CA ASN A 102 -19.32 -0.04 -8.00
C ASN A 102 -18.53 -1.25 -7.48
N PRO A 103 -19.20 -2.35 -7.07
CA PRO A 103 -18.48 -3.55 -6.69
C PRO A 103 -17.66 -4.11 -7.85
N PRO A 104 -16.33 -4.32 -7.65
CA PRO A 104 -15.45 -4.90 -8.66
C PRO A 104 -15.61 -6.43 -8.63
N SER A 105 -16.75 -6.95 -9.11
CA SER A 105 -16.92 -8.39 -9.23
C SER A 105 -15.88 -8.99 -10.18
N MET A 106 -15.53 -10.27 -9.99
CA MET A 106 -14.57 -10.95 -10.85
C MET A 106 -14.96 -10.84 -12.32
N GLU A 107 -16.23 -11.07 -12.65
CA GLU A 107 -16.75 -10.93 -14.01
C GLU A 107 -16.52 -9.54 -14.60
N ARG A 108 -16.72 -8.49 -13.80
CA ARG A 108 -16.49 -7.10 -14.25
C ARG A 108 -15.01 -6.79 -14.42
N VAL A 109 -14.15 -7.27 -13.54
CA VAL A 109 -12.71 -7.10 -13.64
C VAL A 109 -12.17 -7.85 -14.87
N ASP A 110 -12.59 -9.10 -15.05
CA ASP A 110 -12.20 -9.90 -16.22
C ASP A 110 -12.65 -9.25 -17.54
N TRP A 111 -13.85 -8.66 -17.56
CA TRP A 111 -14.33 -7.89 -18.72
C TRP A 111 -13.43 -6.66 -18.97
N ILE A 112 -13.06 -5.89 -17.94
CA ILE A 112 -12.18 -4.73 -18.09
C ILE A 112 -10.79 -5.14 -18.58
N LEU A 113 -10.26 -6.26 -18.12
CA LEU A 113 -8.97 -6.78 -18.54
C LEU A 113 -8.91 -7.13 -20.04
N THR A 114 -10.04 -7.34 -20.70
CA THR A 114 -10.06 -7.50 -22.17
C THR A 114 -9.61 -6.26 -22.94
N GLY A 115 -9.44 -5.12 -22.28
CA GLY A 115 -8.95 -3.88 -22.87
C GLY A 115 -7.44 -3.79 -23.08
N THR A 116 -6.68 -4.81 -22.66
CA THR A 116 -5.21 -4.86 -22.84
C THR A 116 -4.76 -6.28 -23.14
N ASP A 117 -3.61 -6.40 -23.81
CA ASP A 117 -2.93 -7.69 -24.03
C ASP A 117 -1.89 -8.01 -22.95
N MET A 118 -1.74 -7.14 -21.93
CA MET A 118 -0.83 -7.35 -20.80
C MET A 118 -1.39 -8.40 -19.84
N ASP A 119 -0.48 -9.15 -19.21
CA ASP A 119 -0.89 -10.11 -18.19
C ASP A 119 -1.41 -9.40 -16.94
N ARG A 120 -2.44 -9.98 -16.29
CA ARG A 120 -3.07 -9.39 -15.11
C ARG A 120 -2.10 -9.12 -13.96
N ASP A 121 -1.06 -9.95 -13.84
CA ASP A 121 -0.06 -9.88 -12.79
C ASP A 121 1.15 -9.00 -13.17
N ASP A 122 1.17 -8.44 -14.39
CA ASP A 122 2.22 -7.51 -14.79
C ASP A 122 2.27 -6.31 -13.86
N ILE A 123 3.47 -6.01 -13.36
CA ILE A 123 3.72 -4.92 -12.43
C ILE A 123 4.03 -3.65 -13.23
N ILE A 124 3.20 -2.64 -13.06
CA ILE A 124 3.41 -1.31 -13.65
C ILE A 124 4.39 -0.51 -12.77
N GLY A 125 4.24 -0.57 -11.45
CA GLY A 125 5.17 0.08 -10.54
C GLY A 125 4.72 0.10 -9.09
N LYS A 126 5.43 0.86 -8.24
CA LYS A 126 5.15 0.99 -6.80
C LYS A 126 4.84 2.42 -6.41
N PHE A 127 3.73 2.62 -5.73
CA PHE A 127 3.34 3.91 -5.16
C PHE A 127 4.01 4.15 -3.81
N MET A 128 4.98 5.05 -3.79
CA MET A 128 5.62 5.50 -2.55
C MET A 128 4.74 6.56 -1.84
N PRO A 129 4.80 6.71 -0.51
CA PRO A 129 5.71 6.05 0.45
C PRO A 129 5.20 4.73 1.03
N ARG A 130 3.97 4.33 0.72
CA ARG A 130 3.36 3.11 1.29
C ARG A 130 3.74 1.83 0.57
N GLY A 131 4.42 1.93 -0.57
CA GLY A 131 4.88 0.79 -1.36
C GLY A 131 3.77 -0.06 -1.97
N GLY A 132 2.59 0.52 -2.17
CA GLY A 132 1.50 -0.16 -2.88
C GLY A 132 1.93 -0.53 -4.29
N VAL A 133 1.66 -1.76 -4.71
CA VAL A 133 2.02 -2.23 -6.05
C VAL A 133 0.85 -2.07 -7.00
N ALA A 134 1.10 -1.37 -8.09
CA ALA A 134 0.17 -1.31 -9.22
C ALA A 134 0.45 -2.49 -10.15
N THR A 135 -0.45 -3.47 -10.16
CA THR A 135 -0.53 -4.48 -11.22
C THR A 135 -1.63 -4.11 -12.20
N VAL A 136 -1.61 -4.70 -13.38
CA VAL A 136 -2.69 -4.54 -14.36
C VAL A 136 -4.04 -4.89 -13.74
N GLU A 137 -4.12 -5.96 -12.93
CA GLU A 137 -5.36 -6.32 -12.21
C GLU A 137 -5.80 -5.25 -11.22
N THR A 138 -4.89 -4.68 -10.40
CA THR A 138 -5.27 -3.67 -9.40
C THR A 138 -5.74 -2.37 -10.05
N ILE A 139 -5.18 -2.03 -11.22
CA ILE A 139 -5.65 -0.89 -12.04
C ILE A 139 -7.04 -1.19 -12.61
N ALA A 140 -7.25 -2.41 -13.14
CA ALA A 140 -8.57 -2.83 -13.64
C ALA A 140 -9.64 -2.86 -12.54
N VAL A 141 -9.29 -3.29 -11.30
CA VAL A 141 -10.17 -3.24 -10.14
C VAL A 141 -10.58 -1.80 -9.83
N SER A 142 -9.62 -0.87 -9.82
CA SER A 142 -9.88 0.55 -9.58
C SER A 142 -10.80 1.14 -10.66
N LEU A 143 -10.54 0.79 -11.92
CA LEU A 143 -11.37 1.20 -13.05
C LEU A 143 -12.79 0.61 -12.95
N ALA A 144 -12.93 -0.65 -12.51
CA ALA A 144 -14.23 -1.30 -12.27
C ALA A 144 -15.03 -0.57 -11.19
N MET A 145 -14.38 -0.21 -10.08
CA MET A 145 -15.01 0.56 -9.00
C MET A 145 -15.50 1.93 -9.46
N ALA A 146 -14.76 2.60 -10.33
CA ALA A 146 -15.15 3.86 -10.94
C ALA A 146 -16.23 3.73 -12.04
N GLY A 147 -16.68 2.51 -12.36
CA GLY A 147 -17.67 2.30 -13.42
C GLY A 147 -17.10 2.37 -14.84
N GLY A 148 -15.77 2.24 -14.99
CA GLY A 148 -15.08 2.32 -16.26
C GLY A 148 -15.34 1.14 -17.21
N ARG A 149 -14.72 1.19 -18.37
CA ARG A 149 -14.87 0.26 -19.49
C ARG A 149 -13.50 -0.22 -19.99
N PRO A 150 -13.43 -1.38 -20.69
CA PRO A 150 -12.18 -1.93 -21.21
C PRO A 150 -11.37 -0.92 -22.02
N GLU A 151 -12.01 -0.11 -22.85
CA GLU A 151 -11.36 0.85 -23.74
C GLU A 151 -10.57 1.93 -22.98
N TYR A 152 -10.83 2.10 -21.67
CA TYR A 152 -10.14 3.09 -20.83
C TYR A 152 -8.90 2.50 -20.14
N LEU A 153 -8.80 1.16 -20.07
CA LEU A 153 -7.73 0.49 -19.33
C LEU A 153 -6.32 0.85 -19.83
N PRO A 154 -6.03 0.85 -21.15
CA PRO A 154 -4.71 1.21 -21.66
C PRO A 154 -4.30 2.64 -21.31
N VAL A 155 -5.26 3.57 -21.34
CA VAL A 155 -5.02 4.97 -20.98
C VAL A 155 -4.72 5.11 -19.50
N LEU A 156 -5.45 4.36 -18.66
CA LEU A 156 -5.23 4.39 -17.20
C LEU A 156 -3.90 3.75 -16.83
N ILE A 157 -3.50 2.65 -17.48
CA ILE A 157 -2.18 2.03 -17.30
C ILE A 157 -1.08 3.04 -17.65
N ALA A 158 -1.17 3.69 -18.80
CA ALA A 158 -0.18 4.70 -19.21
C ALA A 158 -0.13 5.91 -18.27
N ALA A 159 -1.27 6.32 -17.71
CA ALA A 159 -1.32 7.39 -16.73
C ALA A 159 -0.67 6.99 -15.39
N VAL A 160 -0.86 5.74 -14.95
CA VAL A 160 -0.22 5.20 -13.74
C VAL A 160 1.29 5.11 -13.94
N ASP A 161 1.74 4.58 -15.07
CA ASP A 161 3.15 4.45 -15.44
C ASP A 161 3.83 5.84 -15.44
N GLY A 162 3.27 6.81 -16.16
CA GLY A 162 3.81 8.17 -16.19
C GLY A 162 3.70 8.96 -14.88
N PHE A 163 2.91 8.49 -13.91
CA PHE A 163 2.88 9.06 -12.56
C PHE A 163 4.01 8.49 -11.68
N LEU A 164 4.48 7.30 -11.99
CA LEU A 164 5.49 6.57 -11.21
C LEU A 164 6.92 6.84 -11.67
N ASP A 165 7.12 7.39 -12.89
CA ASP A 165 8.39 7.88 -13.42
C ASP A 165 8.82 9.19 -12.73
#